data_e2715e12de76f9d5f2f50d9322eaf75a
#
_entry.id   e2715e12de76f9d5f2f50d9322eaf75a
#
_cell.length_a   1.000
_cell.length_b   1.000
_cell.length_c   1.000
_cell.angle_alpha   90.00
_cell.angle_beta   90.00
_cell.angle_gamma   90.00
#
_symmetry.space_group_name_H-M   'P 1'
#
loop_
_entity.id
_entity.type
_entity.pdbx_description
1 polymer ?
#
loop_
_entity_poly.entity_id
_entity_poly.type
_entity_poly.pdbx_seq_one_letter_code
_entity_poly.pdbx_strand_id
1 'polypeptide(L)' 'MKVRIFDVVLHNVPAGKSPATQLEEQINGFLKRNPNLQAVATHMNTLVLPLVANSQDPEPKQPTVILFATLFYQG' A
#
# COMPACT_ATOMS: atom_id res chain seq x y z
N MET A 1 -15.79 -2.82 15.10
CA MET A 1 -14.80 -3.20 14.07
C MET A 1 -13.90 -2.01 13.78
N LYS A 2 -12.62 -2.25 13.69
CA LYS A 2 -11.63 -1.20 13.41
C LYS A 2 -11.03 -1.42 12.03
N VAL A 3 -10.50 -0.34 11.45
CA VAL A 3 -9.93 -0.37 10.11
C VAL A 3 -8.54 0.26 10.15
N ARG A 4 -7.59 -0.37 9.48
CA ARG A 4 -6.27 0.21 9.25
C ARG A 4 -5.91 0.08 7.78
N ILE A 5 -5.32 1.13 7.24
CA ILE A 5 -4.91 1.18 5.84
C ILE A 5 -3.39 1.15 5.76
N PHE A 6 -2.88 0.27 4.91
CA PHE A 6 -1.46 0.16 4.58
C PHE A 6 -1.28 0.52 3.11
N ASP A 7 -0.20 1.18 2.79
CA ASP A 7 0.09 1.58 1.42
C ASP A 7 1.54 1.36 1.04
N VAL A 8 1.77 1.13 -0.24
CA VAL A 8 3.10 1.05 -0.84
C VAL A 8 3.08 1.81 -2.15
N VAL A 9 3.97 2.79 -2.27
CA VAL A 9 4.19 3.50 -3.52
C VAL A 9 5.15 2.69 -4.37
N LEU A 10 4.77 2.41 -5.61
CA LEU A 10 5.50 1.48 -6.48
C LEU A 10 6.97 1.87 -6.68
N HIS A 11 7.26 3.17 -6.73
CA HIS A 11 8.62 3.68 -6.93
C HIS A 11 9.56 3.41 -5.76
N ASN A 12 9.02 3.12 -4.58
CA ASN A 12 9.79 2.93 -3.35
C ASN A 12 10.03 1.47 -3.03
N VAL A 13 9.66 0.57 -3.93
CA VAL A 13 9.85 -0.87 -3.72
C VAL A 13 11.28 -1.24 -4.08
N PRO A 14 12.04 -1.88 -3.17
CA PRO A 14 13.40 -2.31 -3.47
C PRO A 14 13.43 -3.31 -4.62
N ALA A 15 14.55 -3.32 -5.34
CA ALA A 15 14.76 -4.29 -6.41
C ALA A 15 14.68 -5.72 -5.84
N GLY A 16 13.95 -6.59 -6.54
CA GLY A 16 13.77 -7.97 -6.12
C GLY A 16 12.60 -8.23 -5.19
N LYS A 17 11.89 -7.18 -4.76
CA LYS A 17 10.66 -7.33 -3.97
C LYS A 17 9.45 -6.85 -4.76
N SER A 18 8.33 -7.54 -4.59
CA SER A 18 7.06 -7.09 -5.18
C SER A 18 6.33 -6.13 -4.23
N PRO A 19 5.51 -5.20 -4.76
CA PRO A 19 4.71 -4.34 -3.91
C PRO A 19 3.75 -5.12 -3.01
N ALA A 20 3.19 -6.21 -3.51
CA ALA A 20 2.30 -7.06 -2.71
C ALA A 20 3.03 -7.68 -1.51
N THR A 21 4.28 -8.10 -1.70
CA THR A 21 5.10 -8.63 -0.59
C THR A 21 5.35 -7.56 0.46
N GLN A 22 5.61 -6.32 0.05
CA GLN A 22 5.81 -5.21 0.97
C GLN A 22 4.55 -4.92 1.81
N LEU A 23 3.38 -4.94 1.18
CA LEU A 23 2.11 -4.78 1.90
C LEU A 23 1.90 -5.92 2.89
N GLU A 24 2.19 -7.15 2.47
CA GLU A 24 2.06 -8.33 3.33
C GLU A 24 2.99 -8.22 4.55
N GLU A 25 4.22 -7.79 4.35
CA GLU A 25 5.17 -7.56 5.44
C GLU A 25 4.66 -6.51 6.43
N GLN A 26 4.07 -5.42 5.93
CA GLN A 26 3.51 -4.38 6.78
C GLN A 26 2.34 -4.91 7.62
N ILE A 27 1.43 -5.65 7.00
CA ILE A 27 0.27 -6.22 7.67
C ILE A 27 0.72 -7.23 8.73
N ASN A 28 1.62 -8.13 8.36
CA ASN A 28 2.12 -9.14 9.28
C ASN A 28 2.88 -8.51 10.44
N GLY A 29 3.67 -7.48 10.20
CA GLY A 29 4.36 -6.74 11.24
C GLY A 29 3.40 -6.06 12.21
N PHE A 30 2.31 -5.49 11.70
CA PHE A 30 1.28 -4.88 12.52
C PHE A 30 0.60 -5.92 13.41
N LEU A 31 0.21 -7.05 12.84
CA LEU A 31 -0.45 -8.12 13.61
C LEU A 31 0.47 -8.74 14.63
N LYS A 32 1.76 -8.87 14.30
CA LYS A 32 2.76 -9.42 15.22
C LYS A 32 2.97 -8.51 16.43
N ARG A 33 2.91 -7.19 16.22
CA ARG A 33 3.05 -6.22 17.32
C ARG A 33 1.77 -6.11 18.16
N ASN A 34 0.65 -6.59 17.65
CA ASN A 34 -0.65 -6.50 18.30
C ASN A 34 -1.29 -7.89 18.35
N PRO A 35 -0.73 -8.82 19.16
CA PRO A 35 -1.17 -10.22 19.12
C PRO A 35 -2.60 -10.46 19.59
N ASN A 36 -3.21 -9.48 20.24
CA ASN A 36 -4.60 -9.58 20.71
C ASN A 36 -5.61 -9.20 19.64
N LEU A 37 -5.17 -8.73 18.48
CA LEU A 37 -6.07 -8.35 17.40
C LEU A 37 -6.48 -9.56 16.58
N GLN A 38 -7.74 -9.58 16.19
CA GLN A 38 -8.26 -10.60 15.30
C GLN A 38 -8.54 -9.99 13.94
N ALA A 39 -7.84 -10.45 12.92
CA ALA A 39 -8.06 -10.01 11.56
C ALA A 39 -9.37 -10.62 11.05
N VAL A 40 -10.24 -9.78 10.50
CA VAL A 40 -11.55 -10.20 9.99
C VAL A 40 -11.51 -10.32 8.47
N ALA A 41 -10.97 -9.30 7.79
CA ALA A 41 -10.91 -9.28 6.34
C ALA A 41 -9.81 -8.33 5.88
N THR A 42 -9.29 -8.60 4.68
CA THR A 42 -8.32 -7.72 4.04
C THR A 42 -8.76 -7.48 2.60
N HIS A 43 -8.80 -6.21 2.20
CA HIS A 43 -9.07 -5.82 0.83
C HIS A 43 -7.85 -5.12 0.25
N MET A 44 -7.46 -5.53 -0.96
CA MET A 44 -6.34 -4.90 -1.67
C MET A 44 -6.86 -4.15 -2.88
N ASN A 45 -6.36 -2.94 -3.06
CA ASN A 45 -6.71 -2.08 -4.18
C ASN A 45 -5.48 -1.42 -4.76
N THR A 46 -5.61 -0.97 -6.00
CA THR A 46 -4.56 -0.23 -6.69
C THR A 46 -5.12 1.11 -7.12
N LEU A 47 -4.40 2.18 -6.79
CA LEU A 47 -4.72 3.53 -7.23
C LEU A 47 -3.63 4.01 -8.17
N VAL A 48 -4.05 4.45 -9.35
CA VAL A 48 -3.15 5.07 -10.32
C VAL A 48 -3.46 6.56 -10.34
N LEU A 49 -2.48 7.37 -9.92
CA LEU A 49 -2.60 8.82 -9.98
C LEU A 49 -2.08 9.28 -11.34
N PRO A 50 -2.95 9.86 -12.18
CA PRO A 50 -2.51 10.38 -13.46
C PRO A 50 -1.55 11.55 -13.25
N LEU A 51 -0.52 11.58 -14.08
CA LEU A 51 0.38 12.71 -14.10
C LEU A 51 -0.34 13.93 -14.64
N VAL A 52 -0.35 14.97 -13.83
CA VAL A 52 -0.65 16.29 -14.34
C VAL A 52 0.63 16.79 -15.01
N ALA A 53 0.67 16.73 -16.35
CA ALA A 53 1.77 17.31 -17.08
C ALA A 53 1.79 18.81 -16.80
N ASN A 54 2.75 19.24 -16.00
CA ASN A 54 3.03 20.64 -15.85
C ASN A 54 3.71 21.10 -17.15
N SER A 55 3.17 22.13 -17.79
CA SER A 55 3.70 22.64 -19.05
C SER A 55 5.15 23.11 -18.96
N GLN A 56 5.71 23.24 -17.78
CA GLN A 56 7.09 23.61 -17.56
C GLN A 56 8.02 22.40 -17.40
N ASP A 57 7.51 21.19 -17.42
CA ASP A 57 8.29 19.98 -17.22
C ASP A 57 8.45 19.27 -18.58
N PRO A 58 9.64 19.32 -19.21
CA PRO A 58 9.82 18.79 -20.55
C PRO A 58 9.89 17.26 -20.62
N GLU A 59 9.95 16.57 -19.47
CA GLU A 59 10.05 15.12 -19.45
C GLU A 59 8.73 14.47 -19.10
N PRO A 60 8.32 13.41 -19.85
CA PRO A 60 7.14 12.65 -19.47
C PRO A 60 7.41 11.92 -18.16
N LYS A 61 6.63 12.25 -17.13
CA LYS A 61 6.71 11.56 -15.85
C LYS A 61 5.85 10.30 -15.90
N GLN A 62 6.30 9.26 -15.23
CA GLN A 62 5.52 8.05 -15.11
C GLN A 62 4.39 8.25 -14.10
N PRO A 63 3.22 7.65 -14.33
CA PRO A 63 2.12 7.75 -13.37
C PRO A 63 2.53 7.13 -12.02
N THR A 64 2.07 7.74 -10.96
CA THR A 64 2.28 7.20 -9.62
C THR A 64 1.27 6.10 -9.35
N VAL A 65 1.77 4.90 -9.06
CA VAL A 65 0.95 3.75 -8.74
C VAL A 65 1.10 3.46 -7.25
N ILE A 66 -0.02 3.41 -6.54
CA ILE A 66 -0.06 3.11 -5.11
C ILE A 66 -0.88 1.84 -4.93
N LEU A 67 -0.26 0.82 -4.34
CA LEU A 67 -0.98 -0.33 -3.84
C LEU A 67 -1.34 -0.06 -2.38
N PHE A 68 -2.59 -0.34 -2.03
CA PHE A 68 -2.97 -0.25 -0.63
C PHE A 68 -3.86 -1.41 -0.23
N ALA A 69 -3.79 -1.72 1.05
CA ALA A 69 -4.58 -2.78 1.66
C ALA A 69 -5.34 -2.20 2.83
N THR A 70 -6.62 -2.55 2.93
CA THR A 70 -7.46 -2.17 4.04
C THR A 70 -7.67 -3.40 4.92
N LEU A 71 -7.23 -3.31 6.16
CA LEU A 71 -7.39 -4.39 7.14
C LEU A 71 -8.54 -4.06 8.07
N PHE A 72 -9.52 -4.96 8.12
CA PHE A 72 -10.61 -4.90 9.10
C PHE A 72 -10.28 -5.84 10.23
N TYR A 73 -10.34 -5.36 11.47
CA TYR A 73 -9.94 -6.16 12.63
C TYR A 73 -10.79 -5.82 13.85
N GLN A 74 -10.72 -6.71 14.83
CA GLN A 74 -11.36 -6.56 16.14
C GLN A 74 -10.31 -6.71 17.23
N GLY A 75 -10.50 -5.97 18.32
CA GLY A 75 -9.58 -6.06 19.44
C GLY A 75 -9.34 -4.77 20.19
#